data_e9f96402e347f9e297a316135082663d
#
_entry.id   e9f96402e347f9e297a316135082663d
#
_cell.length_a   1.000
_cell.length_b   1.000
_cell.length_c   1.000
_cell.angle_alpha   90.00
_cell.angle_beta   90.00
_cell.angle_gamma   90.00
#
_symmetry.space_group_name_H-M   'P 1'
#
loop_
_entity.id
_entity.type
_entity.pdbx_description
1 polymer ?
#
loop_
_entity_poly.entity_id
_entity_poly.type
_entity_poly.pdbx_seq_one_letter_code
_entity_poly.pdbx_strand_id
1 'polypeptide(L)'
;YKTITADITSVVAGSGLTGGGTTGDVTLNVGAGTGIDVSADAIAVDVSDFMANGSNNRIVTATGADAQNAEANLTFDGSTLTVTGAAAVAGHITPGANDTYDLGAAGNVWRNIYTGDLHLSNEAKDEGNAVDGTKGNWTIQEGEEHLFILNNKSGKKYKFKLEEI
;
A
#
# COMPACT_ATOMS: atom_id res chain seq x y z
N TYR A 1 58.31 16.64 -43.05
CA TYR A 1 57.01 16.41 -42.48
C TYR A 1 57.20 16.00 -41.02
N LYS A 2 56.81 16.82 -40.05
CA LYS A 2 56.77 16.48 -38.64
C LYS A 2 55.47 15.72 -38.39
N THR A 3 55.56 14.41 -38.27
CA THR A 3 54.44 13.58 -37.79
C THR A 3 54.15 14.04 -36.36
N ILE A 4 53.03 14.69 -36.13
CA ILE A 4 52.54 14.99 -34.78
C ILE A 4 51.86 13.69 -34.35
N THR A 5 52.58 12.81 -33.67
CA THR A 5 52.01 11.76 -32.88
C THR A 5 51.44 12.42 -31.63
N ALA A 6 50.15 12.72 -31.63
CA ALA A 6 49.42 12.94 -30.40
C ALA A 6 49.34 11.59 -29.73
N ASP A 7 50.30 11.34 -28.88
CA ASP A 7 50.52 9.98 -28.33
C ASP A 7 49.78 9.87 -27.00
N ILE A 8 48.65 9.19 -27.04
CA ILE A 8 48.05 8.65 -25.81
C ILE A 8 48.92 7.45 -25.42
N THR A 9 49.78 7.63 -24.44
CA THR A 9 50.75 6.59 -24.02
C THR A 9 50.09 5.46 -23.23
N SER A 10 48.90 5.71 -22.66
CA SER A 10 48.09 4.67 -21.98
C SER A 10 46.65 5.09 -21.82
N VAL A 11 45.76 4.13 -21.84
CA VAL A 11 44.36 4.26 -21.38
C VAL A 11 44.20 3.30 -20.22
N VAL A 12 43.83 3.80 -19.06
CA VAL A 12 43.62 3.03 -17.84
C VAL A 12 42.16 3.01 -17.50
N ALA A 13 41.61 1.81 -17.31
CA ALA A 13 40.24 1.66 -16.82
C ALA A 13 40.17 2.13 -15.36
N GLY A 14 39.23 3.09 -15.10
CA GLY A 14 38.87 3.50 -13.75
C GLY A 14 37.88 2.52 -13.10
N SER A 15 37.40 2.85 -11.91
CA SER A 15 36.38 2.07 -11.21
C SER A 15 35.10 1.94 -12.07
N GLY A 16 34.52 0.75 -12.14
CA GLY A 16 33.35 0.42 -12.97
C GLY A 16 33.70 0.11 -14.44
N LEU A 17 34.95 0.25 -14.86
CA LEU A 17 35.40 -0.08 -16.20
C LEU A 17 36.43 -1.23 -16.16
N THR A 18 36.51 -1.98 -17.26
CA THR A 18 37.55 -2.98 -17.50
C THR A 18 38.20 -2.74 -18.85
N GLY A 19 39.41 -3.27 -19.05
CA GLY A 19 40.20 -3.06 -20.27
C GLY A 19 41.24 -1.98 -20.09
N GLY A 20 41.63 -1.34 -21.19
CA GLY A 20 42.76 -0.42 -21.25
C GLY A 20 43.92 -0.99 -21.99
N GLY A 21 44.96 -0.19 -22.27
CA GLY A 21 46.15 -0.61 -23.00
C GLY A 21 47.14 0.52 -23.20
N THR A 22 48.35 0.14 -23.66
CA THR A 22 49.46 1.08 -23.94
C THR A 22 49.82 1.17 -25.39
N THR A 23 49.24 0.34 -26.28
CA THR A 23 49.52 0.31 -27.72
C THR A 23 48.31 -0.20 -28.49
N GLY A 24 48.15 0.26 -29.75
CA GLY A 24 47.10 -0.17 -30.66
C GLY A 24 45.70 0.32 -30.29
N ASP A 25 44.66 -0.37 -30.78
CA ASP A 25 43.28 -0.08 -30.43
C ASP A 25 42.99 -0.49 -29.00
N VAL A 26 42.41 0.42 -28.23
CA VAL A 26 42.11 0.20 -26.81
C VAL A 26 40.59 0.15 -26.59
N THR A 27 40.13 -0.93 -25.99
CA THR A 27 38.73 -1.09 -25.58
C THR A 27 38.60 -0.85 -24.09
N LEU A 28 37.61 -0.05 -23.72
CA LEU A 28 37.10 0.10 -22.35
C LEU A 28 35.70 -0.50 -22.30
N ASN A 29 35.48 -1.42 -21.40
CA ASN A 29 34.19 -2.04 -21.18
C ASN A 29 33.61 -1.56 -19.84
N VAL A 30 32.31 -1.32 -19.81
CA VAL A 30 31.59 -1.15 -18.55
C VAL A 30 31.49 -2.52 -17.87
N GLY A 31 31.81 -2.59 -16.58
CA GLY A 31 31.63 -3.81 -15.80
C GLY A 31 30.13 -3.99 -15.50
N ALA A 32 29.55 -5.10 -15.95
CA ALA A 32 28.25 -5.53 -15.47
C ALA A 32 28.36 -5.90 -13.99
N GLY A 33 27.45 -5.41 -13.17
CA GLY A 33 27.37 -5.68 -11.74
C GLY A 33 25.92 -5.68 -11.29
N THR A 34 25.67 -5.94 -10.01
CA THR A 34 24.32 -5.90 -9.47
C THR A 34 23.63 -4.58 -9.83
N GLY A 35 22.46 -4.67 -10.47
CA GLY A 35 21.66 -3.53 -10.90
C GLY A 35 22.12 -2.82 -12.18
N ILE A 36 23.15 -3.35 -12.88
CA ILE A 36 23.65 -2.78 -14.14
C ILE A 36 23.73 -3.85 -15.21
N ASP A 37 22.87 -3.71 -16.22
CA ASP A 37 22.94 -4.50 -17.46
C ASP A 37 23.71 -3.76 -18.53
N VAL A 38 24.63 -4.49 -19.16
CA VAL A 38 25.46 -3.98 -20.27
C VAL A 38 25.17 -4.79 -21.52
N SER A 39 24.76 -4.12 -22.59
CA SER A 39 24.62 -4.69 -23.93
C SER A 39 25.49 -3.95 -24.92
N ALA A 40 25.52 -4.37 -26.21
CA ALA A 40 26.38 -3.78 -27.24
C ALA A 40 26.19 -2.25 -27.38
N ASP A 41 24.98 -1.76 -27.21
CA ASP A 41 24.61 -0.36 -27.50
C ASP A 41 23.95 0.36 -26.32
N ALA A 42 23.85 -0.29 -25.13
CA ALA A 42 23.16 0.29 -23.99
C ALA A 42 23.75 -0.16 -22.63
N ILE A 43 23.63 0.73 -21.67
CA ILE A 43 23.79 0.45 -20.24
C ILE A 43 22.43 0.75 -19.61
N ALA A 44 21.83 -0.25 -18.97
CA ALA A 44 20.54 -0.13 -18.31
C ALA A 44 20.66 -0.38 -16.79
N VAL A 45 19.77 0.19 -16.03
CA VAL A 45 19.59 -0.14 -14.62
C VAL A 45 18.61 -1.31 -14.54
N ASP A 46 19.03 -2.42 -13.97
CA ASP A 46 18.17 -3.57 -13.66
C ASP A 46 17.71 -3.51 -12.20
N VAL A 47 16.51 -3.01 -11.99
CA VAL A 47 15.91 -2.93 -10.65
C VAL A 47 15.52 -4.30 -10.10
N SER A 48 15.43 -5.32 -10.97
CA SER A 48 15.05 -6.67 -10.55
C SER A 48 16.14 -7.35 -9.72
N ASP A 49 17.39 -6.95 -9.91
CA ASP A 49 18.53 -7.41 -9.13
C ASP A 49 18.45 -7.06 -7.64
N PHE A 50 17.69 -6.01 -7.31
CA PHE A 50 17.47 -5.55 -5.93
C PHE A 50 16.15 -6.06 -5.35
N MET A 51 15.33 -6.77 -6.13
CA MET A 51 14.00 -7.20 -5.76
C MET A 51 13.93 -8.71 -5.51
N ALA A 52 13.63 -9.11 -4.28
CA ALA A 52 13.27 -10.49 -3.98
C ALA A 52 11.78 -10.74 -4.27
N ASN A 53 11.44 -11.96 -4.70
CA ASN A 53 10.07 -12.42 -4.91
C ASN A 53 9.22 -11.57 -5.88
N GLY A 54 9.86 -10.86 -6.83
CA GLY A 54 9.18 -10.04 -7.82
C GLY A 54 8.10 -10.82 -8.55
N SER A 55 6.86 -10.32 -8.49
CA SER A 55 5.70 -10.86 -9.20
C SER A 55 4.70 -9.74 -9.41
N ASN A 56 3.81 -9.92 -10.40
CA ASN A 56 2.83 -8.89 -10.73
C ASN A 56 1.94 -8.54 -9.52
N ASN A 57 1.57 -7.27 -9.40
CA ASN A 57 0.67 -6.71 -8.39
C ASN A 57 1.16 -6.74 -6.93
N ARG A 58 2.36 -7.20 -6.63
CA ARG A 58 2.90 -7.18 -5.28
C ARG A 58 3.35 -5.77 -4.89
N ILE A 59 3.06 -5.39 -3.66
CA ILE A 59 3.61 -4.17 -3.06
C ILE A 59 5.03 -4.46 -2.61
N VAL A 60 5.92 -3.52 -2.92
CA VAL A 60 7.35 -3.65 -2.61
C VAL A 60 7.65 -2.95 -1.29
N THR A 61 8.35 -3.63 -0.40
CA THR A 61 8.86 -3.11 0.86
C THR A 61 10.37 -3.15 0.90
N ALA A 62 10.98 -2.22 1.64
CA ALA A 62 12.41 -2.24 1.88
C ALA A 62 12.75 -3.31 2.93
N THR A 63 13.73 -4.17 2.63
CA THR A 63 14.25 -5.19 3.55
C THR A 63 15.62 -4.85 4.13
N GLY A 64 16.16 -3.71 3.73
CA GLY A 64 17.46 -3.17 4.13
C GLY A 64 17.76 -1.88 3.38
N ALA A 65 19.00 -1.41 3.46
CA ALA A 65 19.44 -0.19 2.76
C ALA A 65 19.40 -0.35 1.22
N ASP A 66 19.74 -1.55 0.72
CA ASP A 66 19.99 -1.81 -0.69
C ASP A 66 19.17 -3.00 -1.24
N ALA A 67 18.09 -3.40 -0.55
CA ALA A 67 17.28 -4.55 -0.94
C ALA A 67 15.78 -4.28 -0.79
N GLN A 68 14.99 -4.87 -1.68
CA GLN A 68 13.54 -4.78 -1.73
C GLN A 68 12.92 -6.17 -1.79
N ASN A 69 11.72 -6.31 -1.24
CA ASN A 69 10.91 -7.52 -1.33
C ASN A 69 9.53 -7.19 -1.88
N ALA A 70 9.09 -7.96 -2.85
CA ALA A 70 7.73 -7.89 -3.35
C ALA A 70 6.82 -8.80 -2.51
N GLU A 71 5.93 -8.22 -1.72
CA GLU A 71 5.15 -8.91 -0.70
C GLU A 71 4.10 -9.84 -1.32
N ALA A 72 4.18 -11.13 -0.98
CA ALA A 72 3.23 -12.12 -1.49
C ALA A 72 1.82 -11.93 -0.90
N ASN A 73 1.73 -11.40 0.31
CA ASN A 73 0.50 -11.27 1.09
C ASN A 73 -0.08 -9.85 1.07
N LEU A 74 0.55 -8.93 0.32
CA LEU A 74 0.08 -7.55 0.15
C LEU A 74 0.15 -7.20 -1.32
N THR A 75 -1.01 -7.15 -1.99
CA THR A 75 -1.08 -6.95 -3.44
C THR A 75 -2.07 -5.86 -3.80
N PHE A 76 -1.82 -5.17 -4.93
CA PHE A 76 -2.74 -4.20 -5.52
C PHE A 76 -2.82 -4.42 -7.04
N ASP A 77 -4.00 -4.75 -7.54
CA ASP A 77 -4.22 -5.09 -8.95
C ASP A 77 -4.63 -3.89 -9.83
N GLY A 78 -4.56 -2.68 -9.28
CA GLY A 78 -5.04 -1.44 -9.91
C GLY A 78 -6.43 -1.03 -9.45
N SER A 79 -7.15 -1.90 -8.76
CA SER A 79 -8.51 -1.68 -8.22
C SER A 79 -8.61 -2.10 -6.76
N THR A 80 -8.13 -3.29 -6.44
CA THR A 80 -8.29 -3.94 -5.13
C THR A 80 -6.95 -4.07 -4.43
N LEU A 81 -6.87 -3.57 -3.19
CA LEU A 81 -5.81 -3.87 -2.25
C LEU A 81 -6.17 -5.16 -1.48
N THR A 82 -5.38 -6.21 -1.69
CA THR A 82 -5.57 -7.48 -0.98
C THR A 82 -4.51 -7.65 0.12
N VAL A 83 -4.97 -7.88 1.35
CA VAL A 83 -4.14 -8.22 2.51
C VAL A 83 -4.47 -9.65 2.92
N THR A 84 -3.53 -10.58 2.72
CA THR A 84 -3.66 -11.97 3.18
C THR A 84 -3.02 -12.10 4.55
N GLY A 85 -3.80 -11.88 5.59
CA GLY A 85 -3.35 -11.87 6.98
C GLY A 85 -4.06 -10.80 7.80
N ALA A 86 -3.47 -10.40 8.92
CA ALA A 86 -4.00 -9.34 9.76
C ALA A 86 -3.54 -7.96 9.28
N ALA A 87 -4.43 -6.98 9.36
CA ALA A 87 -4.10 -5.57 9.20
C ALA A 87 -4.23 -4.85 10.54
N ALA A 88 -3.17 -4.19 11.00
CA ALA A 88 -3.19 -3.30 12.16
C ALA A 88 -3.09 -1.86 11.68
N VAL A 89 -4.10 -1.05 12.02
CA VAL A 89 -4.18 0.34 11.59
C VAL A 89 -4.14 1.24 12.82
N ALA A 90 -3.14 2.12 12.90
CA ALA A 90 -2.97 3.05 14.03
C ALA A 90 -3.81 4.34 13.89
N GLY A 91 -4.60 4.47 12.81
CA GLY A 91 -5.46 5.61 12.52
C GLY A 91 -6.86 5.19 12.14
N HIS A 92 -7.68 6.15 11.71
CA HIS A 92 -9.04 5.89 11.25
C HIS A 92 -9.04 5.21 9.87
N ILE A 93 -9.98 4.30 9.66
CA ILE A 93 -10.35 3.81 8.32
C ILE A 93 -11.66 4.51 7.94
N THR A 94 -11.60 5.37 6.95
CA THR A 94 -12.75 6.15 6.48
C THR A 94 -13.08 5.79 5.02
N PRO A 95 -14.38 5.69 4.67
CA PRO A 95 -14.78 5.52 3.28
C PRO A 95 -14.46 6.78 2.47
N GLY A 96 -14.24 6.63 1.16
CA GLY A 96 -13.95 7.75 0.25
C GLY A 96 -15.12 8.70 0.03
N ALA A 97 -16.35 8.27 0.32
CA ALA A 97 -17.56 9.10 0.27
C ALA A 97 -18.51 8.68 1.38
N ASN A 98 -19.28 9.66 1.87
CA ASN A 98 -20.26 9.43 2.94
C ASN A 98 -21.45 8.59 2.43
N ASP A 99 -21.86 7.60 3.22
CA ASP A 99 -23.03 6.73 2.96
C ASP A 99 -23.02 6.06 1.56
N THR A 100 -21.82 5.67 1.09
CA THR A 100 -21.63 5.13 -0.27
C THR A 100 -21.00 3.73 -0.25
N TYR A 101 -20.17 3.42 0.74
CA TYR A 101 -19.39 2.18 0.81
C TYR A 101 -19.73 1.38 2.06
N ASP A 102 -19.76 0.07 1.91
CA ASP A 102 -20.08 -0.87 2.99
C ASP A 102 -18.82 -1.37 3.70
N LEU A 103 -18.96 -1.76 4.96
CA LEU A 103 -18.00 -2.58 5.69
C LEU A 103 -18.49 -4.04 5.68
N GLY A 104 -17.94 -4.84 4.79
CA GLY A 104 -18.40 -6.20 4.50
C GLY A 104 -19.42 -6.25 3.36
N ALA A 105 -20.01 -7.41 3.13
CA ALA A 105 -21.03 -7.64 2.12
C ALA A 105 -21.95 -8.80 2.54
N ALA A 106 -23.09 -8.96 1.87
CA ALA A 106 -24.07 -10.01 2.20
C ALA A 106 -23.50 -11.44 2.19
N GLY A 107 -22.50 -11.70 1.33
CA GLY A 107 -21.79 -12.99 1.29
C GLY A 107 -20.50 -13.02 2.11
N ASN A 108 -20.03 -11.88 2.64
CA ASN A 108 -18.74 -11.73 3.33
C ASN A 108 -18.94 -10.87 4.58
N VAL A 109 -19.61 -11.43 5.57
CA VAL A 109 -19.91 -10.75 6.84
C VAL A 109 -18.74 -10.86 7.82
N TRP A 110 -18.57 -9.83 8.63
CA TRP A 110 -17.64 -9.89 9.76
C TRP A 110 -18.16 -10.86 10.83
N ARG A 111 -17.30 -11.75 11.30
CA ARG A 111 -17.67 -12.67 12.38
C ARG A 111 -18.03 -11.94 13.67
N ASN A 112 -17.25 -10.95 14.06
CA ASN A 112 -17.46 -10.10 15.22
C ASN A 112 -16.99 -8.68 14.93
N ILE A 113 -17.63 -7.69 15.52
CA ILE A 113 -17.16 -6.30 15.58
C ILE A 113 -16.94 -5.97 17.06
N TYR A 114 -15.72 -5.62 17.45
CA TYR A 114 -15.38 -5.14 18.79
C TYR A 114 -15.30 -3.61 18.72
N THR A 115 -16.24 -2.95 19.32
CA THR A 115 -16.31 -1.49 19.34
C THR A 115 -16.81 -1.04 20.72
N GLY A 116 -16.45 0.15 21.16
CA GLY A 116 -17.09 0.81 22.28
C GLY A 116 -18.50 1.26 21.86
N ASP A 117 -18.64 2.46 21.36
CA ASP A 117 -19.90 2.98 20.86
C ASP A 117 -20.16 2.56 19.40
N LEU A 118 -21.44 2.31 19.07
CA LEU A 118 -21.89 2.16 17.68
C LEU A 118 -22.74 3.35 17.27
N HIS A 119 -22.22 4.19 16.38
CA HIS A 119 -22.90 5.34 15.83
C HIS A 119 -23.67 5.00 14.56
N LEU A 120 -24.95 5.31 14.51
CA LEU A 120 -25.86 5.08 13.38
C LEU A 120 -26.43 6.42 12.93
N SER A 121 -26.13 6.82 11.68
CA SER A 121 -26.65 8.06 11.12
C SER A 121 -27.02 7.86 9.65
N ASN A 122 -28.19 8.38 9.28
CA ASN A 122 -28.61 8.49 7.89
C ASN A 122 -28.86 9.97 7.51
N GLU A 123 -28.23 10.90 8.19
CA GLU A 123 -28.44 12.34 7.95
C GLU A 123 -28.05 12.77 6.53
N ALA A 124 -27.12 12.03 5.90
CA ALA A 124 -26.70 12.27 4.52
C ALA A 124 -27.65 11.69 3.46
N LYS A 125 -28.55 10.77 3.80
CA LYS A 125 -29.51 10.19 2.85
C LYS A 125 -30.61 11.20 2.53
N ASP A 126 -30.88 11.42 1.25
CA ASP A 126 -31.94 12.35 0.84
C ASP A 126 -33.33 11.83 1.18
N GLU A 127 -33.59 10.56 0.97
CA GLU A 127 -34.86 9.87 1.23
C GLU A 127 -35.10 9.48 2.70
N GLY A 128 -34.09 9.65 3.59
CA GLY A 128 -34.20 9.22 4.98
C GLY A 128 -34.17 7.69 5.16
N ASN A 129 -34.80 7.17 6.22
CA ASN A 129 -34.90 5.72 6.45
C ASN A 129 -36.14 5.10 5.77
N ALA A 130 -36.11 3.78 5.56
CA ALA A 130 -37.15 3.05 4.81
C ALA A 130 -38.46 2.84 5.60
N VAL A 131 -38.54 3.21 6.89
CA VAL A 131 -39.71 2.97 7.74
C VAL A 131 -40.65 4.17 7.75
N ASP A 132 -40.12 5.37 8.01
CA ASP A 132 -40.91 6.59 8.15
C ASP A 132 -40.33 7.78 7.37
N GLY A 133 -39.28 7.58 6.57
CA GLY A 133 -38.66 8.62 5.75
C GLY A 133 -37.87 9.67 6.54
N THR A 134 -37.68 9.49 7.83
CA THR A 134 -37.01 10.50 8.65
C THR A 134 -35.47 10.28 8.68
N LYS A 135 -34.76 11.35 9.04
CA LYS A 135 -33.29 11.35 9.24
C LYS A 135 -32.98 11.29 10.72
N GLY A 136 -32.18 10.30 11.10
CA GLY A 136 -31.76 10.03 12.48
C GLY A 136 -30.27 10.11 12.68
N ASN A 137 -29.86 10.32 13.93
CA ASN A 137 -28.49 10.21 14.41
C ASN A 137 -28.54 9.62 15.82
N TRP A 138 -28.04 8.41 15.96
CA TRP A 138 -28.17 7.61 17.17
C TRP A 138 -26.85 6.97 17.56
N THR A 139 -26.70 6.70 18.86
CA THR A 139 -25.58 5.93 19.39
C THR A 139 -26.11 4.79 20.26
N ILE A 140 -25.60 3.58 20.06
CA ILE A 140 -25.77 2.46 20.96
C ILE A 140 -24.55 2.39 21.87
N GLN A 141 -24.76 2.34 23.19
CA GLN A 141 -23.72 2.28 24.21
C GLN A 141 -24.02 1.17 25.21
N GLU A 142 -22.97 0.51 25.65
CA GLU A 142 -23.03 -0.42 26.77
C GLU A 142 -22.91 0.31 28.12
N GLY A 143 -23.65 -0.18 29.12
CA GLY A 143 -23.46 0.13 30.52
C GLY A 143 -23.24 -1.16 31.29
N GLU A 144 -22.99 -1.07 32.58
CA GLU A 144 -22.71 -2.23 33.44
C GLU A 144 -23.86 -3.26 33.40
N GLU A 145 -25.10 -2.81 33.42
CA GLU A 145 -26.27 -3.70 33.48
C GLU A 145 -27.20 -3.59 32.24
N HIS A 146 -27.06 -2.54 31.42
CA HIS A 146 -28.00 -2.26 30.36
C HIS A 146 -27.32 -1.77 29.06
N LEU A 147 -27.97 -2.05 27.94
CA LEU A 147 -27.68 -1.39 26.68
C LEU A 147 -28.57 -0.12 26.55
N PHE A 148 -27.94 0.98 26.16
CA PHE A 148 -28.58 2.28 25.98
C PHE A 148 -28.63 2.68 24.52
N ILE A 149 -29.64 3.48 24.17
CA ILE A 149 -29.73 4.15 22.87
C ILE A 149 -29.88 5.66 23.14
N LEU A 150 -29.01 6.44 22.54
CA LEU A 150 -29.03 7.90 22.60
C LEU A 150 -29.49 8.43 21.26
N ASN A 151 -30.48 9.35 21.29
CA ASN A 151 -30.79 10.17 20.13
C ASN A 151 -29.93 11.42 20.18
N ASN A 152 -28.90 11.48 19.29
CA ASN A 152 -27.94 12.58 19.30
C ASN A 152 -28.56 13.93 18.87
N LYS A 153 -29.67 13.91 18.15
CA LYS A 153 -30.37 15.14 17.74
C LYS A 153 -31.22 15.76 18.88
N SER A 154 -31.92 14.95 19.65
CA SER A 154 -32.80 15.42 20.72
C SER A 154 -32.18 15.36 22.11
N GLY A 155 -31.06 14.68 22.27
CA GLY A 155 -30.44 14.39 23.57
C GLY A 155 -31.19 13.37 24.42
N LYS A 156 -32.28 12.80 23.92
CA LYS A 156 -33.08 11.82 24.66
C LYS A 156 -32.33 10.50 24.77
N LYS A 157 -32.46 9.86 25.93
CA LYS A 157 -31.80 8.58 26.26
C LYS A 157 -32.85 7.52 26.52
N TYR A 158 -32.59 6.33 26.01
CA TYR A 158 -33.47 5.17 26.15
C TYR A 158 -32.62 3.98 26.58
N LYS A 159 -33.25 2.93 27.14
CA LYS A 159 -32.63 1.64 27.36
C LYS A 159 -33.37 0.53 26.64
N PHE A 160 -32.68 -0.50 26.19
CA PHE A 160 -33.33 -1.71 25.72
C PHE A 160 -34.06 -2.39 26.89
N LYS A 161 -35.28 -2.84 26.64
CA LYS A 161 -35.96 -3.72 27.56
C LYS A 161 -35.52 -5.15 27.27
N LEU A 162 -34.72 -5.71 28.16
CA LEU A 162 -34.20 -7.07 28.05
C LEU A 162 -34.98 -7.98 29.03
N GLU A 163 -35.14 -9.24 28.64
CA GLU A 163 -35.74 -10.29 29.46
C GLU A 163 -34.69 -11.38 29.64
N GLU A 164 -34.45 -11.77 30.88
CA GLU A 164 -33.60 -12.88 31.22
C GLU A 164 -34.29 -14.22 30.88
N ILE A 165 -33.57 -15.15 30.25
CA ILE A 165 -34.08 -16.46 29.80
C ILE A 165 -33.46 -17.62 30.59
#